data_678e04a960995f2ded6f21c1ea62c72f
#
_entry.id   678e04a960995f2ded6f21c1ea62c72f
#
_cell.length_a   1.000
_cell.length_b   1.000
_cell.length_c   1.000
_cell.angle_alpha   90.00
_cell.angle_beta   90.00
_cell.angle_gamma   90.00
#
_symmetry.space_group_name_H-M   'P 1'
#
loop_
_entity.id
_entity.type
_entity.pdbx_description
1 polymer ?
#
loop_
_entity_poly.entity_id
_entity_poly.type
_entity_poly.pdbx_seq_one_letter_code
_entity_poly.pdbx_strand_id
1 'polypeptide(L)'
;ILDAARAANIDIPTLCYLKDLNEIGACRICMVEVEGQETLVAACDNEVHAGMVIHTNSQKVRMTRRVNLQLLLSQHEVNCVKCTRSGNCKLQKLANDYNLLGAPYQKKLRPAPVDYSAPILRFENRCVKCMRCVQVCDKVQGVHIWDLVGTGSRTTVGTAKADSLSQSLCTYCGQCVTHCPVGALEERDDTDHVYRMLADPTLTTVVQVAPAVRAAWTEYF
;
A
#
# COMPACT_ATOMS: atom_id res chain seq x y z
N ILE A 1 5.12 -19.77 -8.02
CA ILE A 1 4.88 -20.47 -6.75
C ILE A 1 3.58 -20.00 -6.10
N LEU A 2 3.36 -18.70 -5.97
CA LEU A 2 2.20 -18.16 -5.26
C LEU A 2 0.87 -18.60 -5.91
N ASP A 3 0.75 -18.56 -7.22
CA ASP A 3 -0.48 -18.94 -7.94
C ASP A 3 -0.75 -20.45 -7.85
N ALA A 4 0.29 -21.27 -7.91
CA ALA A 4 0.17 -22.72 -7.71
C ALA A 4 -0.31 -23.06 -6.28
N ALA A 5 0.22 -22.36 -5.25
CA ALA A 5 -0.24 -22.51 -3.87
C ALA A 5 -1.71 -22.13 -3.71
N ARG A 6 -2.12 -21.01 -4.30
CA ARG A 6 -3.53 -20.55 -4.29
C ARG A 6 -4.46 -21.52 -5.00
N ALA A 7 -4.05 -22.06 -6.16
CA ALA A 7 -4.82 -23.08 -6.87
C ALA A 7 -5.01 -24.35 -6.03
N ALA A 8 -4.06 -24.66 -5.14
CA ALA A 8 -4.13 -25.76 -4.17
C ALA A 8 -4.81 -25.35 -2.83
N ASN A 9 -5.44 -24.18 -2.73
CA ASN A 9 -6.03 -23.61 -1.50
C ASN A 9 -5.04 -23.45 -0.34
N ILE A 10 -3.76 -23.23 -0.64
CA ILE A 10 -2.72 -22.95 0.35
C ILE A 10 -2.52 -21.44 0.41
N ASP A 11 -2.82 -20.83 1.56
CA ASP A 11 -2.62 -19.41 1.74
C ASP A 11 -1.16 -19.06 2.05
N ILE A 12 -0.56 -18.22 1.21
CA ILE A 12 0.73 -17.60 1.43
C ILE A 12 0.49 -16.09 1.61
N PRO A 13 0.83 -15.51 2.77
CA PRO A 13 0.57 -14.11 3.04
C PRO A 13 1.35 -13.19 2.10
N THR A 14 0.72 -12.10 1.66
CA THR A 14 1.32 -11.12 0.77
C THR A 14 1.00 -9.69 1.22
N LEU A 15 1.90 -8.74 0.97
CA LEU A 15 1.66 -7.32 1.21
C LEU A 15 1.81 -6.47 -0.06
N CYS A 16 2.90 -6.66 -0.82
CA CYS A 16 3.15 -5.88 -2.04
C CYS A 16 2.50 -6.48 -3.30
N TYR A 17 2.25 -7.78 -3.35
CA TYR A 17 1.78 -8.48 -4.54
C TYR A 17 0.45 -7.95 -5.08
N LEU A 18 0.43 -7.65 -6.37
CA LEU A 18 -0.75 -7.47 -7.22
C LEU A 18 -0.54 -8.32 -8.47
N LYS A 19 -1.46 -9.24 -8.75
CA LYS A 19 -1.38 -10.12 -9.89
C LYS A 19 -1.23 -9.32 -11.19
N ASP A 20 -0.32 -9.73 -12.05
CA ASP A 20 0.00 -9.14 -13.36
C ASP A 20 0.51 -7.68 -13.32
N LEU A 21 0.51 -7.05 -12.15
CA LEU A 21 0.90 -5.64 -12.00
C LEU A 21 2.16 -5.46 -11.15
N ASN A 22 2.25 -6.11 -9.99
CA ASN A 22 3.33 -5.89 -9.02
C ASN A 22 3.80 -7.19 -8.36
N GLU A 23 4.63 -7.95 -9.06
CA GLU A 23 5.18 -9.26 -8.66
C GLU A 23 6.69 -9.17 -8.41
N ILE A 24 7.11 -8.16 -7.65
CA ILE A 24 8.51 -7.75 -7.50
C ILE A 24 9.20 -8.22 -6.21
N GLY A 25 8.52 -9.01 -5.40
CA GLY A 25 9.09 -9.53 -4.15
C GLY A 25 9.53 -8.48 -3.11
N ALA A 26 9.09 -7.21 -3.21
CA ALA A 26 9.62 -6.09 -2.43
C ALA A 26 9.45 -6.24 -0.91
N CYS A 27 8.32 -6.73 -0.43
CA CYS A 27 8.03 -6.81 1.00
C CYS A 27 8.59 -8.06 1.70
N ARG A 28 8.95 -9.10 0.96
CA ARG A 28 9.46 -10.39 1.46
C ARG A 28 8.55 -11.06 2.51
N ILE A 29 7.23 -10.83 2.44
CA ILE A 29 6.25 -11.49 3.32
C ILE A 29 5.87 -12.88 2.78
N CYS A 30 5.87 -13.06 1.47
CA CYS A 30 5.52 -14.33 0.82
C CYS A 30 6.68 -15.35 0.77
N MET A 31 7.67 -15.25 1.65
CA MET A 31 8.82 -16.17 1.68
C MET A 31 8.36 -17.60 1.89
N VAL A 32 8.97 -18.54 1.17
CA VAL A 32 8.78 -19.99 1.28
C VAL A 32 10.13 -20.70 1.25
N GLU A 33 10.16 -21.92 1.75
CA GLU A 33 11.32 -22.79 1.72
C GLU A 33 11.17 -23.82 0.60
N VAL A 34 12.21 -23.99 -0.19
CA VAL A 34 12.27 -24.97 -1.28
C VAL A 34 13.31 -26.02 -0.90
N GLU A 35 12.94 -27.30 -0.94
CA GLU A 35 13.90 -28.39 -0.65
C GLU A 35 15.09 -28.33 -1.62
N GLY A 36 16.29 -28.55 -1.06
CA GLY A 36 17.54 -28.45 -1.81
C GLY A 36 18.08 -27.03 -1.98
N GLN A 37 17.37 -26.00 -1.49
CA GLN A 37 17.88 -24.63 -1.49
C GLN A 37 18.21 -24.15 -0.06
N GLU A 38 19.37 -23.54 0.11
CA GLU A 38 19.77 -22.99 1.42
C GLU A 38 18.98 -21.76 1.82
N THR A 39 18.58 -20.95 0.82
CA THR A 39 17.90 -19.66 1.02
C THR A 39 16.40 -19.77 0.75
N LEU A 40 15.62 -19.00 1.51
CA LEU A 40 14.19 -18.86 1.23
C LEU A 40 13.99 -17.99 -0.03
N VAL A 41 12.94 -18.30 -0.79
CA VAL A 41 12.53 -17.54 -1.98
C VAL A 41 11.19 -16.84 -1.76
N ALA A 42 10.94 -15.75 -2.48
CA ALA A 42 9.65 -15.09 -2.43
C ALA A 42 8.70 -15.78 -3.42
N ALA A 43 7.56 -16.25 -2.94
CA ALA A 43 6.62 -17.03 -3.75
C ALA A 43 5.98 -16.22 -4.90
N CYS A 44 5.94 -14.88 -4.80
CA CYS A 44 5.27 -14.02 -5.77
C CYS A 44 6.10 -13.72 -7.04
N ASP A 45 7.43 -13.94 -7.00
CA ASP A 45 8.34 -13.66 -8.11
C ASP A 45 9.19 -14.88 -8.54
N ASN A 46 8.83 -16.08 -8.06
CA ASN A 46 9.52 -17.31 -8.40
C ASN A 46 8.56 -18.32 -9.05
N GLU A 47 9.02 -18.95 -10.10
CA GLU A 47 8.29 -19.96 -10.86
C GLU A 47 8.31 -21.33 -10.17
N VAL A 48 7.38 -22.20 -10.57
CA VAL A 48 7.33 -23.60 -10.13
C VAL A 48 7.92 -24.50 -11.21
N HIS A 49 8.60 -25.56 -10.79
CA HIS A 49 9.14 -26.58 -11.67
C HIS A 49 8.68 -27.97 -11.20
N ALA A 50 8.63 -28.94 -12.12
CA ALA A 50 8.25 -30.31 -11.81
C ALA A 50 9.19 -30.91 -10.74
N GLY A 51 8.61 -31.58 -9.76
CA GLY A 51 9.35 -32.22 -8.66
C GLY A 51 9.78 -31.25 -7.53
N MET A 52 9.47 -29.94 -7.61
CA MET A 52 9.77 -28.99 -6.56
C MET A 52 8.92 -29.27 -5.31
N VAL A 53 9.57 -29.40 -4.15
CA VAL A 53 8.91 -29.53 -2.84
C VAL A 53 9.02 -28.19 -2.10
N ILE A 54 7.88 -27.62 -1.70
CA ILE A 54 7.81 -26.28 -1.14
C ILE A 54 7.13 -26.30 0.23
N HIS A 55 7.84 -25.82 1.25
CA HIS A 55 7.32 -25.66 2.60
C HIS A 55 6.86 -24.20 2.82
N THR A 56 5.56 -24.03 2.93
CA THR A 56 4.95 -22.68 3.04
C THR A 56 4.86 -22.17 4.47
N ASN A 57 5.09 -23.04 5.48
CA ASN A 57 4.89 -22.71 6.90
C ASN A 57 5.89 -23.40 7.84
N SER A 58 7.14 -23.63 7.40
CA SER A 58 8.20 -24.15 8.27
C SER A 58 8.59 -23.13 9.35
N GLN A 59 9.31 -23.57 10.38
CA GLN A 59 9.82 -22.68 11.42
C GLN A 59 10.67 -21.54 10.83
N LYS A 60 11.56 -21.87 9.88
CA LYS A 60 12.43 -20.93 9.18
C LYS A 60 11.60 -19.87 8.43
N VAL A 61 10.56 -20.29 7.71
CA VAL A 61 9.62 -19.42 7.00
C VAL A 61 8.90 -18.48 7.97
N ARG A 62 8.33 -18.99 9.06
CA ARG A 62 7.61 -18.17 10.05
C ARG A 62 8.51 -17.15 10.73
N MET A 63 9.74 -17.55 11.11
CA MET A 63 10.71 -16.62 11.70
C MET A 63 11.10 -15.51 10.73
N THR A 64 11.38 -15.86 9.48
CA THR A 64 11.75 -14.86 8.46
C THR A 64 10.62 -13.86 8.18
N ARG A 65 9.39 -14.34 8.03
CA ARG A 65 8.23 -13.45 7.85
C ARG A 65 8.03 -12.52 9.06
N ARG A 66 8.21 -13.07 10.28
CA ARG A 66 8.13 -12.26 11.51
C ARG A 66 9.16 -11.13 11.52
N VAL A 67 10.44 -11.44 11.21
CA VAL A 67 11.50 -10.42 11.12
C VAL A 67 11.20 -9.39 10.05
N ASN A 68 10.75 -9.81 8.86
CA ASN A 68 10.40 -8.89 7.78
C ASN A 68 9.25 -7.95 8.17
N LEU A 69 8.22 -8.46 8.87
CA LEU A 69 7.14 -7.64 9.40
C LEU A 69 7.64 -6.64 10.45
N GLN A 70 8.53 -7.06 11.36
CA GLN A 70 9.14 -6.18 12.35
C GLN A 70 9.96 -5.06 11.70
N LEU A 71 10.70 -5.36 10.63
CA LEU A 71 11.43 -4.36 9.85
C LEU A 71 10.50 -3.38 9.13
N LEU A 72 9.37 -3.84 8.59
CA LEU A 72 8.36 -2.98 8.00
C LEU A 72 7.73 -2.06 9.06
N LEU A 73 7.34 -2.62 10.21
CA LEU A 73 6.76 -1.86 11.32
C LEU A 73 7.74 -0.83 11.90
N SER A 74 9.05 -1.13 11.93
CA SER A 74 10.07 -0.20 12.43
C SER A 74 10.18 1.09 11.60
N GLN A 75 9.76 1.05 10.33
CA GLN A 75 9.77 2.18 9.41
C GLN A 75 8.39 2.82 9.21
N HIS A 76 7.38 2.27 9.85
CA HIS A 76 5.99 2.69 9.72
C HIS A 76 5.57 3.51 10.95
N GLU A 77 4.91 4.64 10.73
CA GLU A 77 4.27 5.40 11.79
C GLU A 77 3.03 4.64 12.28
N VAL A 78 3.18 3.94 13.40
CA VAL A 78 2.11 3.14 14.00
C VAL A 78 1.18 4.06 14.80
N ASN A 79 0.19 4.63 14.14
CA ASN A 79 -0.88 5.42 14.75
C ASN A 79 -2.24 4.98 14.19
N CYS A 80 -2.61 3.73 14.47
CA CYS A 80 -3.81 3.11 13.91
C CYS A 80 -5.10 3.83 14.33
N VAL A 81 -5.14 4.46 15.49
CA VAL A 81 -6.31 5.20 15.98
C VAL A 81 -6.68 6.38 15.07
N LYS A 82 -5.66 7.04 14.48
CA LYS A 82 -5.84 8.19 13.58
C LYS A 82 -5.69 7.82 12.08
N CYS A 83 -5.70 6.53 11.76
CA CYS A 83 -5.50 6.06 10.40
C CYS A 83 -6.84 5.67 9.76
N THR A 84 -7.15 6.20 8.60
CA THR A 84 -8.37 5.88 7.83
C THR A 84 -8.47 4.39 7.46
N ARG A 85 -7.34 3.68 7.41
CA ARG A 85 -7.27 2.24 7.13
C ARG A 85 -7.37 1.36 8.38
N SER A 86 -7.62 1.92 9.57
CA SER A 86 -7.77 1.11 10.78
C SER A 86 -8.92 0.09 10.61
N GLY A 87 -8.64 -1.18 10.93
CA GLY A 87 -9.58 -2.30 10.69
C GLY A 87 -9.55 -2.86 9.26
N ASN A 88 -9.07 -2.11 8.26
CA ASN A 88 -8.92 -2.56 6.86
C ASN A 88 -7.50 -2.32 6.32
N CYS A 89 -6.49 -2.59 7.13
CA CYS A 89 -5.08 -2.45 6.79
C CYS A 89 -4.41 -3.82 6.71
N LYS A 90 -3.80 -4.13 5.55
CA LYS A 90 -3.09 -5.42 5.38
C LYS A 90 -1.89 -5.56 6.31
N LEU A 91 -1.17 -4.47 6.62
CA LEU A 91 -0.06 -4.52 7.56
C LEU A 91 -0.54 -4.79 8.99
N GLN A 92 -1.63 -4.13 9.42
CA GLN A 92 -2.25 -4.34 10.72
C GLN A 92 -2.73 -5.80 10.87
N LYS A 93 -3.42 -6.33 9.84
CA LYS A 93 -3.83 -7.75 9.84
C LYS A 93 -2.64 -8.68 10.00
N LEU A 94 -1.60 -8.50 9.19
CA LEU A 94 -0.38 -9.32 9.28
C LEU A 94 0.32 -9.19 10.63
N ALA A 95 0.39 -8.00 11.22
CA ALA A 95 0.95 -7.79 12.56
C ALA A 95 0.17 -8.58 13.63
N ASN A 96 -1.16 -8.59 13.53
CA ASN A 96 -2.02 -9.37 14.42
C ASN A 96 -1.84 -10.88 14.21
N ASP A 97 -1.84 -11.35 12.95
CA ASP A 97 -1.69 -12.77 12.61
C ASP A 97 -0.35 -13.35 13.13
N TYR A 98 0.70 -12.51 13.21
CA TYR A 98 2.03 -12.88 13.75
C TYR A 98 2.24 -12.46 15.21
N ASN A 99 1.20 -11.97 15.88
CA ASN A 99 1.23 -11.52 17.28
C ASN A 99 2.39 -10.55 17.55
N LEU A 100 2.50 -9.50 16.74
CA LEU A 100 3.51 -8.47 16.85
C LEU A 100 2.98 -7.29 17.65
N LEU A 101 3.24 -7.26 18.96
CA LEU A 101 2.86 -6.16 19.86
C LEU A 101 3.79 -4.95 19.76
N GLY A 102 4.93 -5.09 19.09
CA GLY A 102 5.91 -4.04 18.86
C GLY A 102 7.02 -4.52 17.93
N ALA A 103 7.84 -3.57 17.46
CA ALA A 103 9.03 -3.87 16.67
C ALA A 103 10.29 -3.71 17.54
N PRO A 104 11.19 -4.72 17.60
CA PRO A 104 12.46 -4.59 18.34
C PRO A 104 13.41 -3.60 17.68
N TYR A 105 13.15 -3.30 16.39
CA TYR A 105 13.92 -2.32 15.62
C TYR A 105 13.16 -0.99 15.61
N GLN A 106 13.86 0.09 15.90
CA GLN A 106 13.26 1.42 15.84
C GLN A 106 14.07 2.30 14.90
N LYS A 107 13.38 2.88 13.92
CA LYS A 107 13.92 3.91 13.04
C LYS A 107 13.37 5.27 13.50
N LYS A 108 14.24 6.24 13.70
CA LYS A 108 13.81 7.63 13.90
C LYS A 108 13.17 8.14 12.61
N LEU A 109 11.85 8.26 12.60
CA LEU A 109 11.11 8.82 11.48
C LEU A 109 11.41 10.33 11.40
N ARG A 110 11.53 10.83 10.18
CA ARG A 110 11.72 12.27 9.94
C ARG A 110 10.35 12.95 9.91
N PRO A 111 10.26 14.22 10.32
CA PRO A 111 9.08 15.01 10.03
C PRO A 111 8.79 14.98 8.53
N ALA A 112 7.56 14.60 8.17
CA ALA A 112 7.09 14.54 6.79
C ALA A 112 5.75 15.29 6.75
N PRO A 113 5.74 16.59 6.38
CA PRO A 113 4.51 17.36 6.27
C PRO A 113 3.62 16.77 5.20
N VAL A 114 2.31 16.77 5.46
CA VAL A 114 1.30 16.34 4.49
C VAL A 114 0.97 17.52 3.58
N ASP A 115 0.99 17.28 2.27
CA ASP A 115 0.58 18.27 1.28
C ASP A 115 -0.95 18.20 1.07
N TYR A 116 -1.65 19.26 1.45
CA TYR A 116 -3.10 19.40 1.30
C TYR A 116 -3.50 20.12 0.01
N SER A 117 -2.57 20.43 -0.88
CA SER A 117 -2.85 21.16 -2.13
C SER A 117 -3.59 20.31 -3.18
N ALA A 118 -3.59 18.97 -3.01
CA ALA A 118 -4.24 18.03 -3.91
C ALA A 118 -5.35 17.24 -3.18
N PRO A 119 -6.32 16.67 -3.92
CA PRO A 119 -7.38 15.84 -3.35
C PRO A 119 -6.91 14.47 -2.84
N ILE A 120 -5.67 14.07 -3.16
CA ILE A 120 -5.04 12.85 -2.66
C ILE A 120 -3.93 13.24 -1.70
N LEU A 121 -4.04 12.82 -0.44
CA LEU A 121 -3.05 13.05 0.61
C LEU A 121 -2.03 11.92 0.65
N ARG A 122 -0.79 12.25 0.94
CA ARG A 122 0.29 11.29 1.12
C ARG A 122 0.95 11.41 2.49
N PHE A 123 0.90 10.32 3.24
CA PHE A 123 1.56 10.15 4.52
C PHE A 123 2.84 9.33 4.36
N GLU A 124 3.96 10.01 4.18
CA GLU A 124 5.25 9.37 3.87
C GLU A 124 5.65 8.33 4.92
N ASN A 125 5.51 8.67 6.20
CA ASN A 125 5.90 7.81 7.32
C ASN A 125 5.00 6.56 7.49
N ARG A 126 3.85 6.50 6.80
CA ARG A 126 3.00 5.30 6.73
C ARG A 126 3.32 4.42 5.54
N CYS A 127 4.19 4.87 4.62
CA CYS A 127 4.51 4.13 3.40
C CYS A 127 5.42 2.94 3.68
N VAL A 128 5.00 1.74 3.27
CA VAL A 128 5.77 0.49 3.36
C VAL A 128 6.56 0.17 2.09
N LYS A 129 6.62 1.11 1.16
CA LYS A 129 7.40 1.02 -0.10
C LYS A 129 7.07 -0.23 -0.92
N CYS A 130 5.81 -0.62 -0.95
CA CYS A 130 5.34 -1.82 -1.64
C CYS A 130 5.26 -1.66 -3.16
N MET A 131 5.43 -0.46 -3.69
CA MET A 131 5.41 -0.09 -5.12
C MET A 131 4.06 -0.28 -5.84
N ARG A 132 2.97 -0.64 -5.15
CA ARG A 132 1.67 -0.83 -5.80
C ARG A 132 1.17 0.43 -6.51
N CYS A 133 1.23 1.59 -5.85
CA CYS A 133 0.82 2.87 -6.43
C CYS A 133 1.66 3.25 -7.66
N VAL A 134 2.97 2.94 -7.65
CA VAL A 134 3.87 3.15 -8.79
C VAL A 134 3.41 2.29 -9.96
N GLN A 135 3.28 0.98 -9.77
CA GLN A 135 2.94 0.05 -10.85
C GLN A 135 1.52 0.26 -11.40
N VAL A 136 0.56 0.60 -10.55
CA VAL A 136 -0.80 0.91 -11.02
C VAL A 136 -0.84 2.23 -11.81
N CYS A 137 -0.12 3.25 -11.36
CA CYS A 137 -0.03 4.52 -12.06
C CYS A 137 0.68 4.38 -13.42
N ASP A 138 1.70 3.51 -13.48
CA ASP A 138 2.45 3.19 -14.68
C ASP A 138 1.64 2.30 -15.65
N LYS A 139 1.28 1.09 -15.22
CA LYS A 139 0.74 0.05 -16.11
C LYS A 139 -0.75 0.20 -16.40
N VAL A 140 -1.53 0.77 -15.49
CA VAL A 140 -2.99 0.88 -15.65
C VAL A 140 -3.38 2.27 -16.14
N GLN A 141 -2.81 3.33 -15.57
CA GLN A 141 -3.14 4.71 -15.93
C GLN A 141 -2.22 5.31 -17.00
N GLY A 142 -0.99 4.80 -17.14
CA GLY A 142 -0.01 5.32 -18.10
C GLY A 142 0.50 6.74 -17.81
N VAL A 143 0.35 7.25 -16.56
CA VAL A 143 0.64 8.65 -16.21
C VAL A 143 1.97 8.81 -15.48
N HIS A 144 2.51 7.77 -14.86
CA HIS A 144 3.84 7.72 -14.23
C HIS A 144 4.09 8.82 -13.18
N ILE A 145 3.12 9.09 -12.31
CA ILE A 145 3.24 10.14 -11.28
C ILE A 145 4.14 9.70 -10.13
N TRP A 146 3.97 8.44 -9.67
CA TRP A 146 4.67 7.91 -8.52
C TRP A 146 5.94 7.17 -8.94
N ASP A 147 7.03 7.39 -8.19
CA ASP A 147 8.28 6.66 -8.36
C ASP A 147 9.08 6.61 -7.06
N LEU A 148 10.21 5.90 -7.07
CA LEU A 148 11.17 5.93 -5.98
C LEU A 148 11.97 7.23 -6.00
N VAL A 149 11.96 7.91 -4.87
CA VAL A 149 12.69 9.17 -4.66
C VAL A 149 13.70 9.01 -3.54
N GLY A 150 14.88 9.61 -3.69
CA GLY A 150 15.97 9.50 -2.74
C GLY A 150 16.76 8.20 -2.87
N THR A 151 17.74 8.02 -1.98
CA THR A 151 18.69 6.88 -2.02
C THR A 151 18.89 6.28 -0.63
N GLY A 152 19.20 4.98 -0.58
CA GLY A 152 19.51 4.25 0.64
C GLY A 152 18.38 4.34 1.68
N SER A 153 18.70 4.69 2.91
CA SER A 153 17.71 4.80 4.00
C SER A 153 16.70 5.94 3.81
N ARG A 154 16.95 6.85 2.86
CA ARG A 154 16.06 7.97 2.52
C ARG A 154 15.12 7.66 1.37
N THR A 155 15.23 6.48 0.76
CA THR A 155 14.33 6.07 -0.31
C THR A 155 12.89 6.07 0.16
N THR A 156 12.04 6.73 -0.60
CA THR A 156 10.58 6.79 -0.39
C THR A 156 9.86 6.73 -1.74
N VAL A 157 8.55 6.56 -1.73
CA VAL A 157 7.74 6.72 -2.94
C VAL A 157 7.24 8.17 -2.96
N GLY A 158 7.42 8.86 -4.05
CA GLY A 158 7.03 10.27 -4.20
C GLY A 158 6.71 10.63 -5.65
N THR A 159 6.43 11.89 -5.88
CA THR A 159 6.28 12.47 -7.22
C THR A 159 7.67 12.72 -7.80
N ALA A 160 8.08 11.93 -8.80
CA ALA A 160 9.48 11.92 -9.29
C ALA A 160 9.92 13.20 -9.98
N LYS A 161 8.97 13.96 -10.54
CA LYS A 161 9.25 15.12 -11.39
C LYS A 161 8.57 16.42 -10.94
N ALA A 162 7.96 16.41 -9.75
CA ALA A 162 7.25 17.57 -9.22
C ALA A 162 7.42 17.66 -7.71
N ASP A 163 7.45 18.86 -7.15
CA ASP A 163 7.60 19.09 -5.72
C ASP A 163 6.33 18.67 -4.94
N SER A 164 5.18 18.73 -5.60
CA SER A 164 3.89 18.34 -5.03
C SER A 164 3.02 17.59 -6.04
N LEU A 165 2.00 16.89 -5.55
CA LEU A 165 1.05 16.20 -6.42
C LEU A 165 0.23 17.18 -7.27
N SER A 166 -0.10 18.37 -6.73
CA SER A 166 -0.83 19.40 -7.45
C SER A 166 -0.04 20.04 -8.60
N GLN A 167 1.29 19.99 -8.57
CA GLN A 167 2.16 20.47 -9.63
C GLN A 167 2.48 19.39 -10.67
N SER A 168 2.01 18.18 -10.45
CA SER A 168 2.22 17.05 -11.37
C SER A 168 1.09 16.95 -12.41
N LEU A 169 1.27 16.10 -13.41
CA LEU A 169 0.24 15.78 -14.41
C LEU A 169 -0.77 14.74 -13.90
N CYS A 170 -0.99 14.66 -12.58
CA CYS A 170 -1.90 13.71 -11.96
C CYS A 170 -3.35 13.97 -12.38
N THR A 171 -4.05 12.93 -12.81
CA THR A 171 -5.48 12.98 -13.17
C THR A 171 -6.42 12.77 -11.98
N TYR A 172 -5.87 12.57 -10.77
CA TYR A 172 -6.60 12.30 -9.53
C TYR A 172 -7.58 11.12 -9.61
N CYS A 173 -7.25 10.11 -10.39
CA CYS A 173 -8.11 8.93 -10.62
C CYS A 173 -8.33 8.03 -9.39
N GLY A 174 -7.57 8.22 -8.30
CA GLY A 174 -7.70 7.46 -7.04
C GLY A 174 -7.15 6.03 -7.05
N GLN A 175 -6.68 5.49 -8.18
CA GLN A 175 -6.20 4.11 -8.28
C GLN A 175 -5.04 3.81 -7.30
N CYS A 176 -4.18 4.77 -7.05
CA CYS A 176 -3.10 4.64 -6.08
C CYS A 176 -3.62 4.52 -4.63
N VAL A 177 -4.73 5.18 -4.30
CA VAL A 177 -5.39 5.10 -2.99
C VAL A 177 -6.02 3.73 -2.78
N THR A 178 -6.83 3.26 -3.76
CA THR A 178 -7.52 1.96 -3.67
C THR A 178 -6.55 0.78 -3.58
N HIS A 179 -5.39 0.86 -4.24
CA HIS A 179 -4.38 -0.20 -4.24
C HIS A 179 -3.36 -0.10 -3.10
N CYS A 180 -3.35 1.00 -2.33
CA CYS A 180 -2.47 1.13 -1.17
C CYS A 180 -2.86 0.12 -0.09
N PRO A 181 -1.94 -0.78 0.36
CA PRO A 181 -2.28 -1.79 1.35
C PRO A 181 -2.32 -1.25 2.79
N VAL A 182 -1.93 0.00 2.96
CA VAL A 182 -1.87 0.74 4.24
C VAL A 182 -2.45 2.14 4.08
N GLY A 183 -2.53 2.93 5.15
CA GLY A 183 -3.02 4.31 5.09
C GLY A 183 -1.93 5.34 4.71
N ALA A 184 -1.13 5.05 3.69
CA ALA A 184 -0.10 5.99 3.21
C ALA A 184 -0.61 6.94 2.11
N LEU A 185 -1.69 6.56 1.44
CA LEU A 185 -2.43 7.38 0.49
C LEU A 185 -3.90 7.33 0.87
N GLU A 186 -4.52 8.49 0.96
CA GLU A 186 -5.92 8.63 1.27
C GLU A 186 -6.51 9.84 0.55
N GLU A 187 -7.81 9.88 0.40
CA GLU A 187 -8.56 11.05 -0.09
C GLU A 187 -8.57 12.16 0.96
N ARG A 188 -8.56 13.41 0.51
CA ARG A 188 -8.73 14.58 1.37
C ARG A 188 -10.21 14.68 1.76
N ASP A 189 -10.47 14.75 3.06
CA ASP A 189 -11.81 15.00 3.59
C ASP A 189 -12.12 16.51 3.58
N ASP A 190 -13.01 16.91 2.71
CA ASP A 190 -13.48 18.30 2.58
C ASP A 190 -14.88 18.51 3.22
N THR A 191 -15.40 17.54 3.96
CA THR A 191 -16.76 17.56 4.52
C THR A 191 -17.01 18.80 5.39
N ASP A 192 -16.12 19.11 6.33
CA ASP A 192 -16.23 20.29 7.21
C ASP A 192 -16.18 21.60 6.41
N HIS A 193 -15.42 21.62 5.32
CA HIS A 193 -15.36 22.79 4.45
C HIS A 193 -16.71 23.01 3.75
N VAL A 194 -17.30 21.95 3.22
CA VAL A 194 -18.63 21.99 2.58
C VAL A 194 -19.70 22.44 3.58
N TYR A 195 -19.71 21.90 4.80
CA TYR A 195 -20.68 22.33 5.83
C TYR A 195 -20.54 23.81 6.18
N ARG A 196 -19.34 24.35 6.26
CA ARG A 196 -19.14 25.80 6.46
C ARG A 196 -19.68 26.63 5.31
N MET A 197 -19.47 26.17 4.06
CA MET A 197 -20.03 26.84 2.88
C MET A 197 -21.57 26.82 2.88
N LEU A 198 -22.18 25.71 3.26
CA LEU A 198 -23.64 25.58 3.36
C LEU A 198 -24.24 26.43 4.47
N ALA A 199 -23.48 26.67 5.54
CA ALA A 199 -23.92 27.49 6.67
C ALA A 199 -23.78 29.02 6.39
N ASP A 200 -23.03 29.42 5.38
CA ASP A 200 -22.81 30.83 5.04
C ASP A 200 -23.95 31.34 4.13
N PRO A 201 -24.81 32.25 4.61
CA PRO A 201 -25.96 32.77 3.83
C PRO A 201 -25.53 33.65 2.65
N THR A 202 -24.26 34.05 2.58
CA THR A 202 -23.72 34.87 1.48
C THR A 202 -23.27 34.05 0.29
N LEU A 203 -23.15 32.72 0.46
CA LEU A 203 -22.69 31.79 -0.56
C LEU A 203 -23.84 30.98 -1.16
N THR A 204 -23.80 30.80 -2.48
CA THR A 204 -24.67 29.85 -3.18
C THR A 204 -23.84 28.58 -3.47
N THR A 205 -24.13 27.51 -2.76
CA THR A 205 -23.41 26.22 -2.97
C THR A 205 -24.09 25.44 -4.09
N VAL A 206 -23.32 25.10 -5.12
CA VAL A 206 -23.77 24.31 -6.28
C VAL A 206 -23.01 23.00 -6.34
N VAL A 207 -23.72 21.90 -6.50
CA VAL A 207 -23.12 20.55 -6.66
C VAL A 207 -23.22 20.12 -8.11
N GLN A 208 -22.07 19.81 -8.69
CA GLN A 208 -22.00 19.16 -10.01
C GLN A 208 -21.60 17.70 -9.84
N VAL A 209 -22.46 16.80 -10.31
CA VAL A 209 -22.21 15.34 -10.26
C VAL A 209 -21.88 14.83 -11.65
N ALA A 210 -20.73 14.16 -11.78
CA ALA A 210 -20.33 13.53 -13.03
C ALA A 210 -21.30 12.39 -13.42
N PRO A 211 -21.59 12.17 -14.72
CA PRO A 211 -22.56 11.15 -15.17
C PRO A 211 -22.28 9.74 -14.64
N ALA A 212 -21.02 9.32 -14.64
CA ALA A 212 -20.61 8.01 -14.12
C ALA A 212 -20.87 7.83 -12.61
N VAL A 213 -20.63 8.90 -11.81
CA VAL A 213 -20.90 8.91 -10.37
C VAL A 213 -22.42 8.85 -10.14
N ARG A 214 -23.22 9.58 -10.93
CA ARG A 214 -24.67 9.54 -10.85
C ARG A 214 -25.24 8.16 -11.17
N ALA A 215 -24.71 7.47 -12.17
CA ALA A 215 -25.11 6.11 -12.52
C ALA A 215 -24.77 5.11 -11.38
N ALA A 216 -23.55 5.15 -10.85
CA ALA A 216 -23.16 4.30 -9.73
C ALA A 216 -23.98 4.58 -8.46
N TRP A 217 -24.38 5.82 -8.22
CA TRP A 217 -25.18 6.20 -7.05
C TRP A 217 -26.57 5.55 -7.06
N THR A 218 -27.21 5.46 -8.22
CA THR A 218 -28.52 4.81 -8.37
C THR A 218 -28.48 3.28 -8.14
N GLU A 219 -27.31 2.65 -8.19
CA GLU A 219 -27.14 1.22 -7.88
C GLU A 219 -27.03 0.96 -6.36
N TYR A 220 -26.71 1.98 -5.55
CA TYR A 220 -26.49 1.85 -4.11
C TYR A 220 -27.63 2.42 -3.25
N PHE A 221 -28.48 3.29 -3.81
CA PHE A 221 -29.59 3.98 -3.17
C PHE A 221 -30.85 3.91 -4.05
#